data_3d38e13c996cbde90d94e0eb37aea54c
#
_entry.id   3d38e13c996cbde90d94e0eb37aea54c
#
_cell.length_a   1.000
_cell.length_b   1.000
_cell.length_c   1.000
_cell.angle_alpha   90.00
_cell.angle_beta   90.00
_cell.angle_gamma   90.00
#
_symmetry.space_group_name_H-M   'P 1'
#
loop_
_entity.id
_entity.type
_entity.pdbx_description
1 polymer ?
#
loop_
_entity_poly.entity_id
_entity_poly.type
_entity_poly.pdbx_seq_one_letter_code
_entity_poly.pdbx_strand_id
1 'polypeptide(L)'
;RRMRSADRTFPRLPTDAQWCRIMKDLQTLGRMLGQIRDCDVLLHDSLTVAKQSFPSEERAWSAIRSKLLSQRRQYIKALHTELASPHIGQMFLHALQKLHQQQPPSGQSTDDALLSFAGHALDRHAKAIRKLVCDWKKLNETQRHTLRKQIKKMRYAVEFFSSLYNANKVGKFLASQQLMQKTLG
;
A
#
# COMPACT_ATOMS: atom_id res chain seq x y z
N ARG A 1 3.85 0.61 3.01
CA ARG A 1 2.52 0.05 2.65
C ARG A 1 2.40 -1.44 2.96
N ARG A 2 3.39 -2.28 2.63
CA ARG A 2 3.37 -3.73 2.92
C ARG A 2 3.26 -4.02 4.41
N MET A 3 4.06 -3.40 5.28
CA MET A 3 3.99 -3.59 6.74
C MET A 3 2.58 -3.32 7.31
N ARG A 4 1.92 -2.22 6.90
CA ARG A 4 0.54 -1.94 7.33
C ARG A 4 -0.49 -2.94 6.77
N SER A 5 -0.19 -3.56 5.63
CA SER A 5 -1.04 -4.63 5.11
C SER A 5 -0.82 -5.92 5.90
N ALA A 6 0.43 -6.23 6.27
CA ALA A 6 0.76 -7.35 7.12
C ALA A 6 0.08 -7.23 8.50
N ASP A 7 0.18 -6.07 9.16
CA ASP A 7 -0.47 -5.78 10.43
C ASP A 7 -1.97 -6.12 10.44
N ARG A 8 -2.66 -5.82 9.34
CA ARG A 8 -4.09 -6.13 9.19
C ARG A 8 -4.37 -7.59 8.80
N THR A 9 -3.42 -8.25 8.20
CA THR A 9 -3.56 -9.64 7.72
C THR A 9 -3.30 -10.62 8.85
N PHE A 10 -2.32 -10.30 9.72
CA PHE A 10 -1.87 -11.15 10.81
C PHE A 10 -2.39 -10.66 12.17
N PRO A 11 -3.52 -11.18 12.67
CA PRO A 11 -4.15 -10.70 13.92
C PRO A 11 -3.36 -11.01 15.19
N ARG A 12 -2.31 -11.82 15.08
CA ARG A 12 -1.40 -12.17 16.20
C ARG A 12 -0.18 -11.24 16.30
N LEU A 13 -0.08 -10.22 15.45
CA LEU A 13 0.94 -9.20 15.64
C LEU A 13 0.71 -8.45 16.96
N PRO A 14 1.76 -7.91 17.58
CA PRO A 14 1.61 -7.16 18.81
C PRO A 14 0.56 -6.06 18.67
N THR A 15 -0.29 -5.89 19.68
CA THR A 15 -1.35 -4.87 19.70
C THR A 15 -1.16 -3.88 20.85
N ASP A 16 0.01 -3.92 21.51
CA ASP A 16 0.33 -3.02 22.61
C ASP A 16 0.53 -1.56 22.15
N ALA A 17 0.58 -0.65 23.11
CA ALA A 17 0.73 0.77 22.84
C ALA A 17 2.02 1.12 22.05
N GLN A 18 3.08 0.31 22.22
CA GLN A 18 4.34 0.49 21.49
C GLN A 18 4.18 0.13 20.02
N TRP A 19 3.53 -1.01 19.71
CA TRP A 19 3.24 -1.41 18.35
C TRP A 19 2.32 -0.40 17.64
N CYS A 20 1.29 0.07 18.34
CA CYS A 20 0.41 1.11 17.81
C CYS A 20 1.16 2.39 17.44
N ARG A 21 2.17 2.80 18.24
CA ARG A 21 3.04 3.95 17.91
C ARG A 21 3.86 3.68 16.65
N ILE A 22 4.53 2.54 16.56
CA ILE A 22 5.30 2.11 15.37
C ILE A 22 4.42 2.18 14.12
N MET A 23 3.20 1.67 14.17
CA MET A 23 2.28 1.68 13.03
C MET A 23 1.83 3.10 12.65
N LYS A 24 1.70 4.00 13.63
CA LYS A 24 1.40 5.43 13.41
C LYS A 24 2.57 6.15 12.74
N ASP A 25 3.80 5.89 13.18
CA ASP A 25 5.02 6.47 12.59
C ASP A 25 5.20 5.99 11.15
N LEU A 26 5.03 4.70 10.89
CA LEU A 26 4.99 4.14 9.52
C LEU A 26 3.89 4.78 8.65
N GLN A 27 2.77 5.15 9.25
CA GLN A 27 1.71 5.87 8.52
C GLN A 27 2.15 7.29 8.18
N THR A 28 2.85 7.96 9.07
CA THR A 28 3.39 9.31 8.84
C THR A 28 4.42 9.29 7.72
N LEU A 29 5.41 8.39 7.77
CA LEU A 29 6.36 8.19 6.66
C LEU A 29 5.64 7.87 5.34
N GLY A 30 4.60 7.04 5.40
CA GLY A 30 3.81 6.71 4.22
C GLY A 30 3.05 7.91 3.62
N ARG A 31 2.66 8.89 4.44
CA ARG A 31 2.06 10.17 3.97
C ARG A 31 3.11 11.06 3.30
N MET A 32 4.29 11.22 3.92
CA MET A 32 5.40 12.01 3.35
C MET A 32 5.82 11.48 1.98
N LEU A 33 5.99 10.15 1.85
CA LEU A 33 6.25 9.49 0.56
C LEU A 33 5.09 9.68 -0.44
N GLY A 34 3.85 9.73 0.07
CA GLY A 34 2.66 10.01 -0.74
C GLY A 34 2.72 11.39 -1.38
N GLN A 35 3.04 12.43 -0.61
CA GLN A 35 3.16 13.81 -1.08
C GLN A 35 4.19 13.96 -2.22
N ILE A 36 5.36 13.29 -2.09
CA ILE A 36 6.38 13.28 -3.16
C ILE A 36 5.82 12.58 -4.40
N ARG A 37 5.18 11.41 -4.22
CA ARG A 37 4.58 10.68 -5.34
C ARG A 37 3.47 11.45 -6.04
N ASP A 38 2.66 12.19 -5.30
CA ASP A 38 1.59 13.02 -5.87
C ASP A 38 2.19 14.13 -6.75
N CYS A 39 3.29 14.77 -6.30
CA CYS A 39 4.04 15.71 -7.15
C CYS A 39 4.60 15.04 -8.41
N ASP A 40 5.14 13.81 -8.30
CA ASP A 40 5.67 13.07 -9.46
C ASP A 40 4.56 12.77 -10.49
N VAL A 41 3.40 12.32 -10.03
CA VAL A 41 2.24 12.06 -10.90
C VAL A 41 1.77 13.33 -11.59
N LEU A 42 1.65 14.43 -10.83
CA LEU A 42 1.27 15.73 -11.42
C LEU A 42 2.28 16.21 -12.46
N LEU A 43 3.58 16.09 -12.20
CA LEU A 43 4.63 16.53 -13.09
C LEU A 43 4.76 15.69 -14.36
N HIS A 44 4.64 14.37 -14.25
CA HIS A 44 4.94 13.46 -15.36
C HIS A 44 3.69 13.03 -16.12
N ASP A 45 2.57 12.82 -15.44
CA ASP A 45 1.35 12.32 -16.06
C ASP A 45 0.38 13.48 -16.38
N SER A 46 -0.10 14.19 -15.35
CA SER A 46 -1.20 15.16 -15.51
C SER A 46 -0.77 16.40 -16.27
N LEU A 47 0.41 16.96 -15.97
CA LEU A 47 0.89 18.19 -16.61
C LEU A 47 1.20 17.98 -18.09
N THR A 48 1.66 16.79 -18.48
CA THR A 48 1.94 16.43 -19.87
C THR A 48 0.65 16.42 -20.69
N VAL A 49 -0.40 15.79 -20.18
CA VAL A 49 -1.71 15.74 -20.84
C VAL A 49 -2.34 17.13 -20.92
N ALA A 50 -2.28 17.91 -19.83
CA ALA A 50 -2.82 19.27 -19.81
C ALA A 50 -2.13 20.20 -20.81
N LYS A 51 -0.81 20.13 -20.97
CA LYS A 51 -0.07 20.89 -21.97
C LYS A 51 -0.50 20.55 -23.40
N GLN A 52 -0.75 19.28 -23.68
CA GLN A 52 -1.23 18.85 -25.01
C GLN A 52 -2.62 19.39 -25.31
N SER A 53 -3.48 19.49 -24.28
CA SER A 53 -4.85 19.99 -24.44
C SER A 53 -4.94 21.52 -24.56
N PHE A 54 -3.99 22.26 -23.97
CA PHE A 54 -3.96 23.73 -23.94
C PHE A 54 -2.55 24.28 -24.25
N PRO A 55 -2.10 24.16 -25.51
CA PRO A 55 -0.72 24.51 -25.88
C PRO A 55 -0.39 26.00 -25.82
N SER A 56 -1.40 26.89 -25.92
CA SER A 56 -1.25 28.33 -25.86
C SER A 56 -0.82 28.89 -24.50
N GLU A 57 -0.99 28.12 -23.43
CA GLU A 57 -0.79 28.53 -22.03
C GLU A 57 0.62 28.18 -21.48
N GLU A 58 1.65 28.24 -22.32
CA GLU A 58 2.98 27.74 -21.96
C GLU A 58 3.60 28.44 -20.74
N ARG A 59 3.36 29.75 -20.58
CA ARG A 59 3.85 30.51 -19.40
C ARG A 59 3.21 30.01 -18.11
N ALA A 60 1.87 29.74 -18.14
CA ALA A 60 1.15 29.21 -16.99
C ALA A 60 1.66 27.80 -16.62
N TRP A 61 1.89 26.95 -17.61
CA TRP A 61 2.41 25.59 -17.40
C TRP A 61 3.83 25.59 -16.83
N SER A 62 4.68 26.52 -17.28
CA SER A 62 6.03 26.70 -16.74
C SER A 62 6.01 27.12 -15.28
N ALA A 63 5.13 28.07 -14.92
CA ALA A 63 4.94 28.53 -13.54
C ALA A 63 4.44 27.40 -12.62
N ILE A 64 3.44 26.62 -13.07
CA ILE A 64 2.90 25.46 -12.35
C ILE A 64 4.02 24.42 -12.13
N ARG A 65 4.76 24.08 -13.17
CA ARG A 65 5.87 23.12 -13.10
C ARG A 65 6.93 23.57 -12.09
N SER A 66 7.33 24.84 -12.14
CA SER A 66 8.32 25.42 -11.22
C SER A 66 7.85 25.30 -9.77
N LYS A 67 6.59 25.63 -9.50
CA LYS A 67 5.98 25.52 -8.17
C LYS A 67 5.94 24.06 -7.68
N LEU A 68 5.53 23.12 -8.51
CA LEU A 68 5.51 21.68 -8.19
C LEU A 68 6.90 21.13 -7.88
N LEU A 69 7.93 21.51 -8.67
CA LEU A 69 9.32 21.12 -8.43
C LEU A 69 9.86 21.69 -7.14
N SER A 70 9.52 22.93 -6.80
CA SER A 70 9.88 23.55 -5.51
C SER A 70 9.24 22.80 -4.34
N GLN A 71 7.95 22.52 -4.43
CA GLN A 71 7.22 21.80 -3.40
C GLN A 71 7.74 20.36 -3.23
N ARG A 72 8.03 19.65 -4.34
CA ARG A 72 8.66 18.34 -4.32
C ARG A 72 10.00 18.35 -3.58
N ARG A 73 10.85 19.35 -3.85
CA ARG A 73 12.14 19.50 -3.13
C ARG A 73 11.95 19.69 -1.63
N GLN A 74 10.95 20.49 -1.21
CA GLN A 74 10.62 20.69 0.20
C GLN A 74 10.19 19.36 0.86
N TYR A 75 9.32 18.58 0.21
CA TYR A 75 8.90 17.29 0.73
C TYR A 75 10.05 16.28 0.82
N ILE A 76 10.95 16.26 -0.16
CA ILE A 76 12.15 15.43 -0.12
C ILE A 76 13.05 15.84 1.04
N LYS A 77 13.29 17.13 1.24
CA LYS A 77 14.10 17.64 2.35
C LYS A 77 13.50 17.24 3.70
N ALA A 78 12.19 17.43 3.88
CA ALA A 78 11.49 17.01 5.09
C ALA A 78 11.60 15.51 5.34
N LEU A 79 11.43 14.68 4.29
CA LEU A 79 11.59 13.22 4.40
C LEU A 79 13.00 12.82 4.77
N HIS A 80 14.03 13.45 4.18
CA HIS A 80 15.43 13.18 4.54
C HIS A 80 15.72 13.53 6.01
N THR A 81 15.24 14.68 6.49
CA THR A 81 15.38 15.05 7.91
C THR A 81 14.74 14.01 8.83
N GLU A 82 13.53 13.55 8.50
CA GLU A 82 12.83 12.54 9.29
C GLU A 82 13.58 11.20 9.27
N LEU A 83 14.01 10.73 8.10
CA LEU A 83 14.76 9.47 7.96
C LEU A 83 16.12 9.49 8.65
N ALA A 84 16.76 10.63 8.74
CA ALA A 84 18.03 10.81 9.45
C ALA A 84 17.84 10.92 10.97
N SER A 85 16.60 11.02 11.46
CA SER A 85 16.35 11.16 12.89
C SER A 85 16.61 9.83 13.63
N PRO A 86 17.18 9.86 14.86
CA PRO A 86 17.35 8.67 15.69
C PRO A 86 16.03 7.92 15.96
N HIS A 87 14.93 8.64 15.96
CA HIS A 87 13.58 8.10 16.16
C HIS A 87 13.24 6.99 15.17
N ILE A 88 13.58 7.14 13.89
CA ILE A 88 13.30 6.14 12.86
C ILE A 88 14.13 4.87 13.09
N GLY A 89 15.41 5.00 13.43
CA GLY A 89 16.25 3.86 13.80
C GLY A 89 15.68 3.10 15.00
N GLN A 90 15.33 3.82 16.07
CA GLN A 90 14.72 3.24 17.27
C GLN A 90 13.38 2.56 16.96
N MET A 91 12.53 3.16 16.12
CA MET A 91 11.26 2.58 15.69
C MET A 91 11.47 1.21 15.02
N PHE A 92 12.45 1.09 14.11
CA PHE A 92 12.74 -0.17 13.44
C PHE A 92 13.32 -1.22 14.41
N LEU A 93 14.23 -0.83 15.29
CA LEU A 93 14.79 -1.73 16.31
C LEU A 93 13.68 -2.26 17.24
N HIS A 94 12.80 -1.40 17.73
CA HIS A 94 11.66 -1.80 18.54
C HIS A 94 10.69 -2.73 17.77
N ALA A 95 10.46 -2.47 16.46
CA ALA A 95 9.64 -3.36 15.65
C ALA A 95 10.27 -4.76 15.53
N LEU A 96 11.57 -4.84 15.26
CA LEU A 96 12.30 -6.10 15.19
C LEU A 96 12.30 -6.84 16.53
N GLN A 97 12.55 -6.14 17.62
CA GLN A 97 12.51 -6.71 18.98
C GLN A 97 11.12 -7.31 19.29
N LYS A 98 10.05 -6.55 18.99
CA LYS A 98 8.68 -7.02 19.20
C LYS A 98 8.35 -8.26 18.38
N LEU A 99 8.77 -8.29 17.12
CA LEU A 99 8.57 -9.47 16.26
C LEU A 99 9.38 -10.67 16.72
N HIS A 100 10.61 -10.46 17.18
CA HIS A 100 11.46 -11.54 17.72
C HIS A 100 10.90 -12.14 19.01
N GLN A 101 10.26 -11.33 19.85
CA GLN A 101 9.63 -11.79 21.10
C GLN A 101 8.35 -12.61 20.88
N GLN A 102 7.80 -12.61 19.64
CA GLN A 102 6.65 -13.44 19.30
C GLN A 102 7.10 -14.88 19.12
N GLN A 103 6.92 -15.71 20.14
CA GLN A 103 7.18 -17.14 20.03
C GLN A 103 6.12 -17.82 19.17
N PRO A 104 6.50 -18.75 18.28
CA PRO A 104 5.51 -19.58 17.59
C PRO A 104 4.75 -20.41 18.64
N PRO A 105 3.47 -20.68 18.44
CA PRO A 105 2.69 -21.51 19.34
C PRO A 105 3.31 -22.91 19.39
N SER A 106 3.64 -23.35 20.62
CA SER A 106 4.22 -24.68 20.86
C SER A 106 3.21 -25.77 20.49
N GLY A 107 3.58 -26.72 19.64
CA GLY A 107 2.92 -28.03 19.56
C GLY A 107 1.88 -28.24 18.44
N GLN A 108 1.73 -27.38 17.45
CA GLN A 108 0.92 -27.70 16.26
C GLN A 108 1.80 -27.84 15.01
N SER A 109 1.46 -28.79 14.15
CA SER A 109 1.99 -28.87 12.78
C SER A 109 1.76 -27.51 12.11
N THR A 110 2.85 -26.77 11.93
CA THR A 110 2.81 -25.35 11.56
C THR A 110 2.27 -25.12 10.16
N ASP A 111 2.41 -26.07 9.26
CA ASP A 111 2.09 -25.89 7.84
C ASP A 111 0.59 -25.93 7.55
N ASP A 112 -0.15 -26.89 8.12
CA ASP A 112 -1.61 -26.98 7.92
C ASP A 112 -2.34 -25.84 8.61
N ALA A 113 -1.89 -25.42 9.79
CA ALA A 113 -2.43 -24.26 10.49
C ALA A 113 -2.17 -22.97 9.72
N LEU A 114 -0.98 -22.81 9.12
CA LEU A 114 -0.63 -21.66 8.30
C LEU A 114 -1.42 -21.62 6.99
N LEU A 115 -1.60 -22.76 6.32
CA LEU A 115 -2.38 -22.87 5.09
C LEU A 115 -3.86 -22.55 5.34
N SER A 116 -4.44 -23.07 6.42
CA SER A 116 -5.81 -22.76 6.84
C SER A 116 -5.95 -21.26 7.16
N PHE A 117 -5.03 -20.69 7.90
CA PHE A 117 -5.02 -19.25 8.19
C PHE A 117 -4.93 -18.40 6.92
N ALA A 118 -4.02 -18.76 5.99
CA ALA A 118 -3.88 -18.10 4.70
C ALA A 118 -5.19 -18.13 3.90
N GLY A 119 -5.83 -19.30 3.82
CA GLY A 119 -7.14 -19.48 3.18
C GLY A 119 -8.19 -18.54 3.75
N HIS A 120 -8.37 -18.52 5.07
CA HIS A 120 -9.32 -17.62 5.76
C HIS A 120 -9.02 -16.13 5.53
N ALA A 121 -7.72 -15.75 5.53
CA ALA A 121 -7.32 -14.37 5.28
C ALA A 121 -7.64 -13.94 3.84
N LEU A 122 -7.35 -14.79 2.85
CA LEU A 122 -7.66 -14.54 1.44
C LEU A 122 -9.17 -14.51 1.19
N ASP A 123 -9.94 -15.39 1.81
CA ASP A 123 -11.40 -15.42 1.71
C ASP A 123 -12.07 -14.16 2.24
N ARG A 124 -11.58 -13.58 3.32
CA ARG A 124 -12.07 -12.29 3.84
C ARG A 124 -11.92 -11.18 2.79
N HIS A 125 -10.77 -11.11 2.12
CA HIS A 125 -10.55 -10.14 1.05
C HIS A 125 -11.41 -10.43 -0.18
N ALA A 126 -11.55 -11.70 -0.56
CA ALA A 126 -12.40 -12.12 -1.68
C ALA A 126 -13.87 -11.77 -1.43
N LYS A 127 -14.39 -12.01 -0.21
CA LYS A 127 -15.75 -11.64 0.18
C LYS A 127 -15.97 -10.11 0.11
N ALA A 128 -15.00 -9.31 0.56
CA ALA A 128 -15.09 -7.85 0.49
C ALA A 128 -15.11 -7.34 -0.96
N ILE A 129 -14.32 -7.94 -1.86
CA ILE A 129 -14.32 -7.61 -3.28
C ILE A 129 -15.64 -8.03 -3.92
N ARG A 130 -16.12 -9.27 -3.69
CA ARG A 130 -17.39 -9.77 -4.26
C ARG A 130 -18.57 -8.86 -3.93
N LYS A 131 -18.68 -8.38 -2.69
CA LYS A 131 -19.74 -7.44 -2.29
C LYS A 131 -19.75 -6.15 -3.11
N LEU A 132 -18.59 -5.66 -3.53
CA LEU A 132 -18.46 -4.44 -4.32
C LEU A 132 -18.69 -4.69 -5.82
N VAL A 133 -18.43 -5.91 -6.31
CA VAL A 133 -18.48 -6.24 -7.75
C VAL A 133 -19.87 -6.68 -8.20
N CYS A 134 -20.79 -7.05 -7.28
CA CYS A 134 -22.15 -7.48 -7.65
C CYS A 134 -22.85 -6.52 -8.62
N ASP A 135 -22.65 -5.20 -8.50
CA ASP A 135 -23.19 -4.16 -9.35
C ASP A 135 -22.08 -3.30 -10.01
N TRP A 136 -21.03 -3.94 -10.54
CA TRP A 136 -19.85 -3.23 -11.03
C TRP A 136 -20.14 -2.14 -12.09
N LYS A 137 -21.17 -2.33 -12.90
CA LYS A 137 -21.60 -1.33 -13.93
C LYS A 137 -22.17 -0.06 -13.31
N LYS A 138 -22.73 -0.15 -12.10
CA LYS A 138 -23.36 0.98 -11.38
C LYS A 138 -22.43 1.64 -10.36
N LEU A 139 -21.16 1.19 -10.26
CA LEU A 139 -20.22 1.75 -9.29
C LEU A 139 -19.95 3.23 -9.60
N ASN A 140 -20.20 4.09 -8.62
CA ASN A 140 -19.75 5.48 -8.65
C ASN A 140 -18.22 5.57 -8.41
N GLU A 141 -17.65 6.76 -8.59
CA GLU A 141 -16.20 6.98 -8.46
C GLU A 141 -15.65 6.55 -7.09
N THR A 142 -16.34 6.90 -6.01
CA THR A 142 -15.96 6.52 -4.64
C THR A 142 -15.94 5.00 -4.44
N GLN A 143 -16.92 4.30 -5.00
CA GLN A 143 -17.02 2.86 -4.93
C GLN A 143 -15.94 2.18 -5.78
N ARG A 144 -15.63 2.70 -6.98
CA ARG A 144 -14.51 2.25 -7.82
C ARG A 144 -13.18 2.41 -7.09
N HIS A 145 -12.96 3.55 -6.43
CA HIS A 145 -11.78 3.78 -5.62
C HIS A 145 -11.70 2.81 -4.43
N THR A 146 -12.83 2.50 -3.79
CA THR A 146 -12.91 1.52 -2.70
C THR A 146 -12.58 0.12 -3.21
N LEU A 147 -13.15 -0.29 -4.34
CA LEU A 147 -12.85 -1.57 -5.00
C LEU A 147 -11.35 -1.68 -5.33
N ARG A 148 -10.76 -0.65 -5.94
CA ARG A 148 -9.34 -0.59 -6.23
C ARG A 148 -8.47 -0.77 -4.97
N LYS A 149 -8.87 -0.18 -3.84
CA LYS A 149 -8.20 -0.39 -2.54
C LYS A 149 -8.30 -1.83 -2.05
N GLN A 150 -9.47 -2.47 -2.20
CA GLN A 150 -9.66 -3.87 -1.78
C GLN A 150 -8.85 -4.84 -2.66
N ILE A 151 -8.85 -4.65 -3.98
CA ILE A 151 -8.02 -5.42 -4.91
C ILE A 151 -6.54 -5.30 -4.52
N LYS A 152 -6.07 -4.11 -4.17
CA LYS A 152 -4.69 -3.89 -3.73
C LYS A 152 -4.36 -4.61 -2.42
N LYS A 153 -5.29 -4.64 -1.46
CA LYS A 153 -5.13 -5.40 -0.21
C LYS A 153 -5.05 -6.91 -0.48
N MET A 154 -5.93 -7.41 -1.35
CA MET A 154 -5.93 -8.81 -1.77
C MET A 154 -4.59 -9.19 -2.41
N ARG A 155 -4.06 -8.35 -3.32
CA ARG A 155 -2.77 -8.58 -3.95
C ARG A 155 -1.64 -8.71 -2.91
N TYR A 156 -1.57 -7.81 -1.93
CA TYR A 156 -0.56 -7.91 -0.88
C TYR A 156 -0.74 -9.15 -0.01
N ALA A 157 -1.98 -9.55 0.30
CA ALA A 157 -2.23 -10.77 1.05
C ALA A 157 -1.76 -12.01 0.27
N VAL A 158 -2.04 -12.09 -1.03
CA VAL A 158 -1.54 -13.18 -1.89
C VAL A 158 -0.01 -13.17 -1.96
N GLU A 159 0.63 -12.00 -2.06
CA GLU A 159 2.09 -11.88 -2.05
C GLU A 159 2.70 -12.39 -0.72
N PHE A 160 2.05 -12.19 0.44
CA PHE A 160 2.51 -12.72 1.73
C PHE A 160 2.47 -14.24 1.80
N PHE A 161 1.47 -14.84 1.20
CA PHE A 161 1.27 -16.30 1.24
C PHE A 161 1.70 -17.01 -0.04
N SER A 162 2.43 -16.32 -0.92
CA SER A 162 2.79 -16.85 -2.25
C SER A 162 3.56 -18.16 -2.19
N SER A 163 4.42 -18.34 -1.18
CA SER A 163 5.20 -19.57 -0.98
C SER A 163 4.36 -20.80 -0.61
N LEU A 164 3.13 -20.63 -0.14
CA LEU A 164 2.23 -21.70 0.24
C LEU A 164 1.42 -22.26 -0.96
N TYR A 165 1.50 -21.61 -2.11
CA TYR A 165 0.68 -21.95 -3.27
C TYR A 165 1.53 -22.16 -4.52
N ASN A 166 0.95 -22.81 -5.53
CA ASN A 166 1.62 -23.02 -6.81
C ASN A 166 1.99 -21.68 -7.48
N ALA A 167 3.28 -21.49 -7.76
CA ALA A 167 3.85 -20.24 -8.30
C ALA A 167 3.16 -19.77 -9.60
N ASN A 168 2.83 -20.70 -10.51
CA ASN A 168 2.17 -20.35 -11.77
C ASN A 168 0.74 -19.82 -11.55
N LYS A 169 -0.02 -20.43 -10.61
CA LYS A 169 -1.36 -19.95 -10.25
C LYS A 169 -1.30 -18.59 -9.59
N VAL A 170 -0.36 -18.38 -8.67
CA VAL A 170 -0.11 -17.08 -8.01
C VAL A 170 0.25 -16.02 -9.04
N GLY A 171 1.17 -16.30 -9.96
CA GLY A 171 1.58 -15.37 -11.02
C GLY A 171 0.41 -14.93 -11.90
N LYS A 172 -0.40 -15.87 -12.38
CA LYS A 172 -1.62 -15.59 -13.18
C LYS A 172 -2.61 -14.72 -12.41
N PHE A 173 -2.83 -15.03 -11.13
CA PHE A 173 -3.74 -14.27 -10.28
C PHE A 173 -3.25 -12.83 -10.07
N LEU A 174 -1.96 -12.65 -9.75
CA LEU A 174 -1.37 -11.33 -9.56
C LEU A 174 -1.42 -10.47 -10.84
N ALA A 175 -1.19 -11.08 -12.00
CA ALA A 175 -1.32 -10.40 -13.30
C ALA A 175 -2.77 -9.93 -13.55
N SER A 176 -3.78 -10.77 -13.28
CA SER A 176 -5.19 -10.39 -13.36
C SER A 176 -5.51 -9.21 -12.44
N GLN A 177 -5.02 -9.25 -11.19
CA GLN A 177 -5.25 -8.16 -10.22
C GLN A 177 -4.60 -6.84 -10.67
N GLN A 178 -3.44 -6.89 -11.32
CA GLN A 178 -2.78 -5.70 -11.88
C GLN A 178 -3.59 -5.12 -13.03
N LEU A 179 -4.11 -5.97 -13.93
CA LEU A 179 -4.97 -5.54 -15.04
C LEU A 179 -6.23 -4.85 -14.52
N MET A 180 -6.93 -5.47 -13.56
CA MET A 180 -8.11 -4.86 -12.92
C MET A 180 -7.80 -3.50 -12.28
N GLN A 181 -6.62 -3.35 -11.65
CA GLN A 181 -6.21 -2.06 -11.07
C GLN A 181 -5.95 -0.99 -12.12
N LYS A 182 -5.45 -1.35 -13.31
CA LYS A 182 -5.28 -0.42 -14.43
C LYS A 182 -6.62 0.02 -15.00
N THR A 183 -7.57 -0.91 -15.14
CA THR A 183 -8.91 -0.63 -15.69
C THR A 183 -9.74 0.25 -14.75
N LEU A 184 -9.52 0.16 -13.46
CA LEU A 184 -10.26 0.93 -12.45
C LEU A 184 -9.66 2.32 -12.16
N GLY A 185 -8.63 2.70 -12.82
CA GLY A 185 -8.02 3.95 -12.53
C GLY A 185 -6.89 4.45 -13.19
#